data_0765d4697549fdd32a9ad886261dba3b
#
_entry.id   0765d4697549fdd32a9ad886261dba3b
#
_cell.length_a   1.000
_cell.length_b   1.000
_cell.length_c   1.000
_cell.angle_alpha   90.00
_cell.angle_beta   90.00
_cell.angle_gamma   90.00
#
_symmetry.space_group_name_H-M   'P 1'
#
loop_
_entity.id
_entity.type
_entity.pdbx_description
1 polymer ?
#
loop_
_entity_poly.entity_id
_entity_poly.type
_entity_poly.pdbx_seq_one_letter_code
_entity_poly.pdbx_strand_id
1 'polypeptide(L)'
;MEGIDKKTTASHTCSLGSANNAYVFRLMNLLCKTKMNFISCPTENIYLQGRQDTYPKRRGLTRVKELNDNHINVCFAQDSMSDPWYPLGNGNMMNILDHGIHICQMMSFDEIDNALDLITINGAKTMNLDDVYGIEVGKDANFIVINAKSEFEAVCERAGVLASIRNGKYLFNKIPEKVNTDIELLS
;
A
#
# COMPACT_ATOMS: atom_id res chain seq x y z
N MET A 1 -13.46 -22.27 14.28
CA MET A 1 -13.13 -22.05 12.84
C MET A 1 -11.67 -22.49 12.67
N GLU A 2 -11.48 -23.76 12.53
CA GLU A 2 -10.16 -24.30 12.21
C GLU A 2 -9.90 -24.10 10.73
N GLY A 3 -8.74 -23.58 10.36
CA GLY A 3 -8.26 -23.52 8.97
C GLY A 3 -8.24 -22.15 8.28
N ILE A 4 -8.78 -21.08 8.89
CA ILE A 4 -8.58 -19.71 8.38
C ILE A 4 -7.46 -19.07 9.18
N ASP A 5 -6.26 -19.23 8.72
CA ASP A 5 -5.05 -18.71 9.33
C ASP A 5 -4.35 -17.65 8.43
N LYS A 6 -3.14 -17.23 8.83
CA LYS A 6 -2.33 -16.24 8.12
C LYS A 6 -2.01 -16.60 6.65
N LYS A 7 -2.28 -17.83 6.20
CA LYS A 7 -2.08 -18.27 4.81
C LYS A 7 -3.27 -17.95 3.91
N THR A 8 -4.41 -17.53 4.47
CA THR A 8 -5.61 -17.19 3.72
C THR A 8 -5.59 -15.71 3.38
N THR A 9 -5.66 -15.40 2.10
CA THR A 9 -5.66 -14.01 1.59
C THR A 9 -6.86 -13.78 0.70
N ALA A 10 -7.57 -12.67 0.93
CA ALA A 10 -8.64 -12.18 0.08
C ALA A 10 -8.16 -10.97 -0.72
N SER A 11 -8.18 -11.07 -2.05
CA SER A 11 -7.76 -9.99 -2.94
C SER A 11 -8.96 -9.18 -3.43
N HIS A 12 -8.73 -7.89 -3.68
CA HIS A 12 -9.66 -6.87 -4.14
C HIS A 12 -10.82 -6.59 -3.18
N THR A 13 -11.68 -7.54 -2.92
CA THR A 13 -12.89 -7.45 -2.06
C THR A 13 -13.69 -6.16 -2.23
N CYS A 14 -13.79 -5.65 -3.47
CA CYS A 14 -14.43 -4.36 -3.80
C CYS A 14 -15.90 -4.29 -3.38
N SER A 15 -16.60 -5.44 -3.33
CA SER A 15 -17.97 -5.54 -2.84
C SER A 15 -18.13 -5.06 -1.41
N LEU A 16 -17.09 -5.20 -0.57
CA LEU A 16 -17.09 -4.72 0.80
C LEU A 16 -17.22 -3.19 0.88
N GLY A 17 -16.62 -2.47 -0.07
CA GLY A 17 -16.75 -1.02 -0.19
C GLY A 17 -18.16 -0.54 -0.56
N SER A 18 -19.00 -1.43 -1.09
CA SER A 18 -20.40 -1.14 -1.43
C SER A 18 -21.40 -1.74 -0.44
N ALA A 19 -20.95 -2.55 0.52
CA ALA A 19 -21.79 -3.17 1.53
C ALA A 19 -22.25 -2.13 2.58
N ASN A 20 -23.44 -2.34 3.15
CA ASN A 20 -23.96 -1.47 4.20
C ASN A 20 -23.17 -1.62 5.51
N ASN A 21 -23.16 -0.56 6.32
CA ASN A 21 -22.36 -0.50 7.54
C ASN A 21 -22.72 -1.59 8.56
N ALA A 22 -24.01 -1.96 8.69
CA ALA A 22 -24.42 -2.99 9.64
C ALA A 22 -23.87 -4.38 9.28
N TYR A 23 -23.84 -4.70 7.99
CA TYR A 23 -23.19 -5.92 7.51
C TYR A 23 -21.69 -5.89 7.75
N VAL A 24 -21.04 -4.79 7.38
CA VAL A 24 -19.58 -4.63 7.52
C VAL A 24 -19.16 -4.71 8.99
N PHE A 25 -19.86 -4.05 9.90
CA PHE A 25 -19.58 -4.13 11.33
C PHE A 25 -19.60 -5.57 11.86
N ARG A 26 -20.62 -6.35 11.48
CA ARG A 26 -20.68 -7.76 11.87
C ARG A 26 -19.55 -8.59 11.26
N LEU A 27 -19.20 -8.31 9.99
CA LEU A 27 -18.11 -8.99 9.29
C LEU A 27 -16.76 -8.66 9.94
N MET A 28 -16.47 -7.42 10.27
CA MET A 28 -15.22 -7.02 10.95
C MET A 28 -15.05 -7.76 12.28
N ASN A 29 -16.13 -7.88 13.09
CA ASN A 29 -16.11 -8.66 14.34
C ASN A 29 -15.80 -10.16 14.13
N LEU A 30 -16.11 -10.72 12.97
CA LEU A 30 -15.72 -12.08 12.62
C LEU A 30 -14.27 -12.12 12.11
N LEU A 31 -13.87 -11.18 11.26
CA LEU A 31 -12.53 -11.10 10.67
C LEU A 31 -11.45 -10.90 11.73
N CYS A 32 -11.69 -10.09 12.77
CA CYS A 32 -10.79 -9.92 13.90
C CYS A 32 -10.44 -11.23 14.64
N LYS A 33 -11.28 -12.26 14.50
CA LYS A 33 -11.05 -13.59 15.09
C LYS A 33 -10.26 -14.52 14.16
N THR A 34 -9.90 -14.05 12.99
CA THR A 34 -9.14 -14.80 11.98
C THR A 34 -7.77 -14.17 11.80
N LYS A 35 -6.91 -14.86 11.07
CA LYS A 35 -5.61 -14.33 10.62
C LYS A 35 -5.61 -14.12 9.10
N MET A 36 -6.77 -13.83 8.52
CA MET A 36 -6.88 -13.54 7.09
C MET A 36 -6.16 -12.27 6.73
N ASN A 37 -5.53 -12.27 5.58
CA ASN A 37 -4.92 -11.11 4.98
C ASN A 37 -5.81 -10.54 3.87
N PHE A 38 -5.68 -9.26 3.61
CA PHE A 38 -6.37 -8.57 2.52
C PHE A 38 -5.38 -7.88 1.61
N ILE A 39 -5.66 -7.90 0.30
CA ILE A 39 -4.93 -7.13 -0.71
C ILE A 39 -5.93 -6.20 -1.39
N SER A 40 -5.60 -4.91 -1.42
CA SER A 40 -6.33 -3.93 -2.21
C SER A 40 -5.44 -3.42 -3.34
N CYS A 41 -6.01 -3.28 -4.54
CA CYS A 41 -5.32 -2.80 -5.74
C CYS A 41 -5.93 -1.44 -6.15
N PRO A 42 -5.52 -0.32 -5.50
CA PRO A 42 -6.22 0.96 -5.62
C PRO A 42 -6.43 1.42 -7.05
N THR A 43 -5.36 1.52 -7.83
CA THR A 43 -5.39 2.07 -9.19
C THR A 43 -6.22 1.22 -10.15
N GLU A 44 -6.12 -0.10 -10.04
CA GLU A 44 -6.91 -1.04 -10.83
C GLU A 44 -8.40 -0.94 -10.47
N ASN A 45 -8.70 -1.01 -9.17
CA ASN A 45 -10.06 -1.09 -8.69
C ASN A 45 -10.85 0.20 -8.96
N ILE A 46 -10.28 1.38 -8.73
CA ILE A 46 -10.96 2.66 -8.99
C ILE A 46 -11.22 2.90 -10.47
N TYR A 47 -10.40 2.34 -11.34
CA TYR A 47 -10.59 2.41 -12.78
C TYR A 47 -11.68 1.44 -13.27
N LEU A 48 -11.66 0.20 -12.79
CA LEU A 48 -12.57 -0.85 -13.28
C LEU A 48 -13.94 -0.83 -12.62
N GLN A 49 -14.02 -0.53 -11.33
CA GLN A 49 -15.27 -0.61 -10.57
C GLN A 49 -16.16 0.60 -10.81
N GLY A 50 -17.46 0.33 -10.98
CA GLY A 50 -18.47 1.39 -11.11
C GLY A 50 -18.39 2.20 -12.40
N ARG A 51 -17.70 1.76 -13.44
CA ARG A 51 -17.61 2.50 -14.72
C ARG A 51 -18.97 2.73 -15.37
N GLN A 52 -19.88 1.80 -15.23
CA GLN A 52 -21.24 1.87 -15.78
C GLN A 52 -22.27 2.43 -14.79
N ASP A 53 -21.85 2.75 -13.56
CA ASP A 53 -22.75 3.32 -12.56
C ASP A 53 -23.16 4.75 -12.95
N THR A 54 -24.38 5.12 -12.58
CA THR A 54 -24.82 6.54 -12.57
C THR A 54 -24.16 7.28 -11.41
N TYR A 55 -24.24 8.61 -11.41
CA TYR A 55 -23.73 9.41 -10.29
C TYR A 55 -24.69 9.36 -9.08
N PRO A 56 -24.17 9.34 -7.82
CA PRO A 56 -22.74 9.30 -7.46
C PRO A 56 -22.12 7.93 -7.73
N LYS A 57 -20.90 7.93 -8.29
CA LYS A 57 -20.16 6.68 -8.52
C LYS A 57 -19.53 6.16 -7.24
N ARG A 58 -19.51 4.82 -7.09
CA ARG A 58 -18.79 4.18 -5.98
C ARG A 58 -17.29 4.37 -6.11
N ARG A 59 -16.57 4.34 -4.98
CA ARG A 59 -15.09 4.44 -4.97
C ARG A 59 -14.39 3.21 -5.51
N GLY A 60 -15.05 2.04 -5.46
CA GLY A 60 -14.56 0.79 -6.05
C GLY A 60 -13.55 0.00 -5.24
N LEU A 61 -13.10 0.48 -4.08
CA LEU A 61 -12.18 -0.23 -3.20
C LEU A 61 -12.89 -0.94 -2.05
N THR A 62 -12.18 -1.93 -1.48
CA THR A 62 -12.51 -2.48 -0.16
C THR A 62 -12.33 -1.42 0.95
N ARG A 63 -12.76 -1.73 2.15
CA ARG A 63 -12.68 -0.83 3.31
C ARG A 63 -11.33 -0.90 4.01
N VAL A 64 -10.28 -0.45 3.33
CA VAL A 64 -8.89 -0.54 3.82
C VAL A 64 -8.72 0.13 5.17
N LYS A 65 -9.27 1.35 5.34
CA LYS A 65 -9.17 2.08 6.61
C LYS A 65 -9.77 1.27 7.76
N GLU A 66 -10.99 0.78 7.60
CA GLU A 66 -11.65 0.00 8.66
C GLU A 66 -10.97 -1.34 8.92
N LEU A 67 -10.39 -2.00 7.90
CA LEU A 67 -9.57 -3.19 8.09
C LEU A 67 -8.34 -2.86 8.93
N ASN A 68 -7.61 -1.82 8.58
CA ASN A 68 -6.42 -1.37 9.28
C ASN A 68 -6.72 -0.94 10.73
N ASP A 69 -7.76 -0.15 10.94
CA ASP A 69 -8.20 0.31 12.25
C ASP A 69 -8.61 -0.85 13.19
N ASN A 70 -9.05 -1.96 12.62
CA ASN A 70 -9.35 -3.20 13.36
C ASN A 70 -8.18 -4.18 13.44
N HIS A 71 -6.97 -3.75 13.09
CA HIS A 71 -5.75 -4.56 13.11
C HIS A 71 -5.83 -5.83 12.23
N ILE A 72 -6.66 -5.80 11.19
CA ILE A 72 -6.74 -6.85 10.17
C ILE A 72 -5.71 -6.52 9.10
N ASN A 73 -4.80 -7.44 8.84
CA ASN A 73 -3.72 -7.19 7.89
C ASN A 73 -4.27 -6.91 6.50
N VAL A 74 -3.95 -5.72 6.00
CA VAL A 74 -4.28 -5.28 4.65
C VAL A 74 -3.07 -4.61 4.02
N CYS A 75 -2.80 -4.92 2.75
CA CYS A 75 -1.74 -4.26 1.98
C CYS A 75 -2.25 -3.79 0.63
N PHE A 76 -1.50 -2.87 0.04
CA PHE A 76 -1.71 -2.45 -1.34
C PHE A 76 -0.84 -3.27 -2.31
N ALA A 77 -1.37 -3.49 -3.51
CA ALA A 77 -0.65 -4.11 -4.61
C ALA A 77 -0.95 -3.38 -5.94
N GLN A 78 -0.07 -3.58 -6.92
CA GLN A 78 -0.21 -2.94 -8.23
C GLN A 78 -1.30 -3.62 -9.08
N ASP A 79 -1.36 -4.95 -9.06
CA ASP A 79 -2.13 -5.79 -9.98
C ASP A 79 -1.61 -5.69 -11.42
N SER A 80 -2.29 -4.98 -12.29
CA SER A 80 -1.92 -4.84 -13.72
C SER A 80 -0.75 -3.89 -13.94
N MET A 81 0.15 -4.26 -14.85
CA MET A 81 1.28 -3.43 -15.27
C MET A 81 1.33 -3.33 -16.78
N SER A 82 1.03 -2.15 -17.33
CA SER A 82 1.09 -1.84 -18.76
C SER A 82 0.31 -2.84 -19.62
N ASP A 83 -0.85 -3.26 -19.17
CA ASP A 83 -1.72 -4.22 -19.82
C ASP A 83 -3.10 -3.62 -20.17
N PRO A 84 -3.98 -4.35 -20.89
CA PRO A 84 -5.29 -3.83 -21.26
C PRO A 84 -6.23 -3.49 -20.11
N TRP A 85 -6.03 -4.04 -18.93
CA TRP A 85 -6.86 -3.77 -17.75
C TRP A 85 -6.47 -2.48 -17.07
N TYR A 86 -5.15 -2.20 -16.95
CA TYR A 86 -4.63 -0.96 -16.42
C TYR A 86 -3.32 -0.56 -17.11
N PRO A 87 -3.38 0.24 -18.18
CA PRO A 87 -2.21 0.54 -19.00
C PRO A 87 -1.18 1.46 -18.32
N LEU A 88 -1.53 2.15 -17.22
CA LEU A 88 -0.64 3.07 -16.51
C LEU A 88 0.15 2.42 -15.37
N GLY A 89 -0.04 1.12 -15.14
CA GLY A 89 0.71 0.38 -14.13
C GLY A 89 2.20 0.29 -14.48
N ASN A 90 3.07 0.69 -13.58
CA ASN A 90 4.53 0.73 -13.80
C ASN A 90 5.34 0.06 -12.67
N GLY A 91 4.66 -0.57 -11.71
CA GLY A 91 5.29 -1.22 -10.56
C GLY A 91 5.83 -0.26 -9.49
N ASN A 92 5.61 1.04 -9.61
CA ASN A 92 6.00 2.00 -8.59
C ASN A 92 5.00 1.99 -7.42
N MET A 93 5.38 1.33 -6.34
CA MET A 93 4.51 1.16 -5.17
C MET A 93 4.20 2.48 -4.43
N MET A 94 5.04 3.52 -4.56
CA MET A 94 4.73 4.85 -4.04
C MET A 94 3.51 5.47 -4.75
N ASN A 95 3.37 5.26 -6.06
CA ASN A 95 2.18 5.70 -6.79
C ASN A 95 0.92 4.96 -6.31
N ILE A 96 1.05 3.67 -6.03
CA ILE A 96 -0.06 2.87 -5.51
C ILE A 96 -0.45 3.34 -4.11
N LEU A 97 0.54 3.62 -3.27
CA LEU A 97 0.32 4.16 -1.93
C LEU A 97 -0.40 5.50 -1.98
N ASP A 98 0.10 6.44 -2.77
CA ASP A 98 -0.49 7.77 -2.93
C ASP A 98 -1.99 7.68 -3.33
N HIS A 99 -2.30 6.93 -4.37
CA HIS A 99 -3.70 6.72 -4.76
C HIS A 99 -4.51 6.03 -3.66
N GLY A 100 -3.94 5.03 -3.02
CA GLY A 100 -4.60 4.23 -1.98
C GLY A 100 -5.01 5.07 -0.78
N ILE A 101 -4.09 5.84 -0.19
CA ILE A 101 -4.38 6.66 0.99
C ILE A 101 -5.39 7.77 0.68
N HIS A 102 -5.34 8.38 -0.51
CA HIS A 102 -6.32 9.37 -0.95
C HIS A 102 -7.73 8.77 -1.07
N ILE A 103 -7.87 7.67 -1.79
CA ILE A 103 -9.17 7.02 -1.99
C ILE A 103 -9.74 6.47 -0.68
N CYS A 104 -8.89 5.93 0.19
CA CYS A 104 -9.29 5.40 1.49
C CYS A 104 -9.46 6.48 2.56
N GLN A 105 -9.16 7.76 2.25
CA GLN A 105 -9.25 8.90 3.18
C GLN A 105 -8.39 8.72 4.44
N MET A 106 -7.16 8.25 4.26
CA MET A 106 -6.16 8.05 5.30
C MET A 106 -5.16 9.21 5.27
N MET A 107 -5.51 10.33 5.92
CA MET A 107 -4.79 11.61 5.81
C MET A 107 -4.43 12.24 7.15
N SER A 108 -4.62 11.56 8.27
CA SER A 108 -4.07 12.03 9.54
C SER A 108 -2.55 11.87 9.57
N PHE A 109 -1.86 12.62 10.42
CA PHE A 109 -0.41 12.49 10.55
C PHE A 109 0.03 11.06 10.87
N ASP A 110 -0.64 10.42 11.83
CA ASP A 110 -0.35 9.04 12.20
C ASP A 110 -0.59 8.04 11.04
N GLU A 111 -1.62 8.26 10.23
CA GLU A 111 -1.90 7.41 9.06
C GLU A 111 -0.83 7.58 7.97
N ILE A 112 -0.33 8.79 7.77
CA ILE A 112 0.72 9.06 6.78
C ILE A 112 2.06 8.53 7.27
N ASP A 113 2.42 8.71 8.54
CA ASP A 113 3.66 8.20 9.13
C ASP A 113 3.76 6.67 9.07
N ASN A 114 2.62 5.96 9.09
CA ASN A 114 2.57 4.51 9.00
C ASN A 114 2.12 3.99 7.62
N ALA A 115 1.98 4.87 6.63
CA ALA A 115 1.43 4.49 5.33
C ALA A 115 2.33 3.53 4.54
N LEU A 116 3.65 3.64 4.70
CA LEU A 116 4.62 2.74 4.03
C LEU A 116 4.42 1.27 4.44
N ASP A 117 3.88 1.00 5.61
CA ASP A 117 3.57 -0.36 6.04
C ASP A 117 2.59 -1.07 5.09
N LEU A 118 1.66 -0.31 4.48
CA LEU A 118 0.70 -0.86 3.52
C LEU A 118 1.34 -1.43 2.25
N ILE A 119 2.53 -1.00 1.91
CA ILE A 119 3.29 -1.46 0.72
C ILE A 119 4.57 -2.22 1.07
N THR A 120 4.86 -2.43 2.34
CA THR A 120 6.07 -3.09 2.85
C THR A 120 5.73 -4.22 3.83
N ILE A 121 5.68 -3.91 5.12
CA ILE A 121 5.50 -4.88 6.22
C ILE A 121 4.21 -5.68 6.05
N ASN A 122 3.10 -5.04 5.71
CA ASN A 122 1.82 -5.73 5.53
C ASN A 122 1.83 -6.68 4.32
N GLY A 123 2.56 -6.30 3.26
CA GLY A 123 2.81 -7.18 2.12
C GLY A 123 3.63 -8.41 2.53
N ALA A 124 4.68 -8.22 3.32
CA ALA A 124 5.49 -9.31 3.84
C ALA A 124 4.67 -10.28 4.70
N LYS A 125 3.84 -9.77 5.61
CA LYS A 125 2.89 -10.58 6.39
C LYS A 125 1.94 -11.38 5.50
N THR A 126 1.41 -10.74 4.45
CA THR A 126 0.51 -11.40 3.49
C THR A 126 1.19 -12.56 2.76
N MET A 127 2.48 -12.43 2.46
CA MET A 127 3.30 -13.47 1.81
C MET A 127 3.91 -14.47 2.79
N ASN A 128 3.64 -14.36 4.09
CA ASN A 128 4.26 -15.16 5.16
C ASN A 128 5.80 -15.07 5.16
N LEU A 129 6.32 -13.87 4.99
CA LEU A 129 7.76 -13.54 5.00
C LEU A 129 8.21 -12.86 6.30
N ASP A 130 7.42 -12.92 7.37
CA ASP A 130 7.70 -12.24 8.65
C ASP A 130 9.10 -12.58 9.19
N ASP A 131 9.54 -13.82 9.05
CA ASP A 131 10.80 -14.31 9.59
C ASP A 131 12.03 -13.80 8.83
N VAL A 132 11.87 -13.42 7.55
CA VAL A 132 12.99 -13.05 6.66
C VAL A 132 12.95 -11.60 6.21
N TYR A 133 11.79 -10.94 6.31
CA TYR A 133 11.61 -9.54 5.91
C TYR A 133 11.92 -8.59 7.07
N GLY A 134 12.53 -7.46 6.73
CA GLY A 134 12.81 -6.36 7.65
C GLY A 134 14.29 -6.02 7.76
N ILE A 135 14.58 -4.86 8.35
CA ILE A 135 15.96 -4.37 8.57
C ILE A 135 16.34 -4.73 10.00
N GLU A 136 16.84 -5.94 10.20
CA GLU A 136 17.22 -6.50 11.49
C GLU A 136 18.53 -7.29 11.37
N VAL A 137 19.28 -7.35 12.48
CA VAL A 137 20.52 -8.15 12.53
C VAL A 137 20.20 -9.62 12.31
N GLY A 138 20.85 -10.24 11.34
CA GLY A 138 20.67 -11.64 10.99
C GLY A 138 19.71 -11.90 9.82
N LYS A 139 18.99 -10.88 9.36
CA LYS A 139 18.19 -10.96 8.13
C LYS A 139 19.02 -10.55 6.89
N ASP A 140 18.59 -11.02 5.72
CA ASP A 140 19.21 -10.66 4.47
C ASP A 140 19.11 -9.16 4.21
N ALA A 141 20.18 -8.56 3.72
CA ALA A 141 20.22 -7.14 3.37
C ALA A 141 19.42 -6.87 2.08
N ASN A 142 18.08 -6.80 2.22
CA ASN A 142 17.11 -6.50 1.17
C ASN A 142 16.36 -5.22 1.54
N PHE A 143 16.76 -4.08 0.95
CA PHE A 143 16.13 -2.80 1.25
C PHE A 143 16.30 -1.80 0.08
N ILE A 144 15.52 -0.74 0.14
CA ILE A 144 15.64 0.41 -0.75
C ILE A 144 16.04 1.64 0.06
N VAL A 145 16.71 2.58 -0.58
CA VAL A 145 17.01 3.91 -0.04
C VAL A 145 16.13 4.91 -0.78
N ILE A 146 15.34 5.66 -0.03
CA ILE A 146 14.42 6.67 -0.55
C ILE A 146 15.01 8.06 -0.26
N ASN A 147 14.79 9.02 -1.16
CA ASN A 147 15.25 10.39 -1.03
C ASN A 147 14.34 11.21 -0.09
N ALA A 148 14.32 10.87 1.18
CA ALA A 148 13.51 11.54 2.19
C ALA A 148 14.15 11.38 3.58
N LYS A 149 13.84 12.30 4.49
CA LYS A 149 14.37 12.32 5.87
C LYS A 149 13.44 11.58 6.86
N SER A 150 12.18 11.36 6.48
CA SER A 150 11.17 10.67 7.27
C SER A 150 10.19 9.94 6.38
N GLU A 151 9.39 9.05 6.96
CA GLU A 151 8.31 8.36 6.24
C GLU A 151 7.26 9.34 5.76
N PHE A 152 6.89 10.32 6.60
CA PHE A 152 5.99 11.41 6.22
C PHE A 152 6.50 12.15 4.98
N GLU A 153 7.76 12.60 4.98
CA GLU A 153 8.37 13.29 3.84
C GLU A 153 8.38 12.39 2.59
N ALA A 154 8.73 11.10 2.77
CA ALA A 154 8.74 10.13 1.66
C ALA A 154 7.37 10.03 0.96
N VAL A 155 6.29 10.03 1.73
CA VAL A 155 4.92 9.96 1.20
C VAL A 155 4.50 11.31 0.59
N CYS A 156 4.72 12.42 1.30
CA CYS A 156 4.33 13.76 0.84
C CYS A 156 5.02 14.17 -0.46
N GLU A 157 6.32 13.90 -0.56
CA GLU A 157 7.12 14.24 -1.74
C GLU A 157 7.04 13.18 -2.84
N ARG A 158 6.37 12.05 -2.60
CA ARG A 158 6.39 10.88 -3.49
C ARG A 158 7.83 10.51 -3.86
N ALA A 159 8.67 10.46 -2.83
CA ALA A 159 10.11 10.48 -2.96
C ALA A 159 10.62 9.29 -3.77
N GLY A 160 11.56 9.59 -4.66
CA GLY A 160 12.15 8.60 -5.55
C GLY A 160 13.11 7.65 -4.83
N VAL A 161 13.22 6.43 -5.34
CA VAL A 161 14.22 5.45 -4.87
C VAL A 161 15.60 5.83 -5.40
N LEU A 162 16.56 6.01 -4.50
CA LEU A 162 17.97 6.29 -4.81
C LEU A 162 18.78 5.03 -5.01
N ALA A 163 18.51 3.98 -4.25
CA ALA A 163 19.19 2.71 -4.39
C ALA A 163 18.29 1.54 -4.05
N SER A 164 18.54 0.41 -4.67
CA SER A 164 17.96 -0.87 -4.31
C SER A 164 19.06 -1.87 -4.04
N ILE A 165 18.99 -2.51 -2.89
CA ILE A 165 19.95 -3.51 -2.43
C ILE A 165 19.22 -4.85 -2.25
N ARG A 166 19.83 -5.91 -2.77
CA ARG A 166 19.35 -7.29 -2.59
C ARG A 166 20.51 -8.20 -2.24
N ASN A 167 20.37 -8.93 -1.14
CA ASN A 167 21.40 -9.80 -0.60
C ASN A 167 22.77 -9.08 -0.48
N GLY A 168 22.73 -7.84 0.03
CA GLY A 168 23.91 -7.00 0.22
C GLY A 168 24.54 -6.43 -1.06
N LYS A 169 23.91 -6.61 -2.24
CA LYS A 169 24.41 -6.11 -3.52
C LYS A 169 23.48 -5.06 -4.11
N TYR A 170 24.04 -4.02 -4.69
CA TYR A 170 23.26 -3.03 -5.42
C TYR A 170 22.64 -3.67 -6.67
N LEU A 171 21.31 -3.54 -6.81
CA LEU A 171 20.62 -3.74 -8.07
C LEU A 171 20.73 -2.49 -8.95
N PHE A 172 20.59 -1.32 -8.33
CA PHE A 172 20.90 -0.04 -8.94
C PHE A 172 21.20 1.01 -7.86
N ASN A 173 21.79 2.09 -8.28
CA ASN A 173 22.04 3.28 -7.49
C ASN A 173 21.88 4.50 -8.43
N LYS A 174 21.20 5.55 -7.95
CA LYS A 174 20.99 6.82 -8.66
C LYS A 174 21.67 7.95 -7.90
N ILE A 175 22.24 8.89 -8.65
CA ILE A 175 22.71 10.15 -8.07
C ILE A 175 21.46 11.04 -7.92
N PRO A 176 21.20 11.65 -6.74
CA PRO A 176 20.10 12.60 -6.58
C PRO A 176 20.19 13.73 -7.60
N GLU A 177 19.05 14.16 -8.11
CA GLU A 177 18.98 15.34 -8.97
C GLU A 177 19.49 16.56 -8.20
N LYS A 178 20.33 17.36 -8.86
CA LYS A 178 20.80 18.62 -8.31
C LYS A 178 20.08 19.76 -9.01
N VAL A 179 19.25 20.46 -8.26
CA VAL A 179 18.63 21.71 -8.74
C VAL A 179 19.62 22.85 -8.51
N ASN A 180 20.02 23.51 -9.60
CA ASN A 180 20.76 24.77 -9.52
C ASN A 180 19.75 25.91 -9.66
N THR A 181 19.81 26.89 -8.78
CA THR A 181 18.99 28.09 -8.84
C THR A 181 19.88 29.31 -8.67
N ASP A 182 19.62 30.34 -9.46
CA ASP A 182 20.24 31.67 -9.33
C ASP A 182 19.46 32.57 -8.33
N ILE A 183 18.38 32.04 -7.76
CA ILE A 183 17.59 32.74 -6.75
C ILE A 183 18.25 32.52 -5.38
N GLU A 184 18.72 33.59 -4.76
CA GLU A 184 19.09 33.55 -3.35
C GLU A 184 17.82 33.28 -2.54
N LEU A 185 17.72 32.05 -2.00
CA LEU A 185 16.68 31.75 -1.02
C LEU A 185 16.99 32.57 0.22
N LEU A 186 16.14 33.53 0.54
CA LEU A 186 16.18 34.25 1.80
C LEU A 186 16.06 33.21 2.93
N SER A 187 17.16 33.00 3.61
CA SER A 187 17.29 32.13 4.77
C SER A 187 16.56 32.70 5.99
#